data_795465c69b0e2ac041fdd90aaefaa9fb
#
_entry.id   795465c69b0e2ac041fdd90aaefaa9fb
#
_cell.length_a   1.000
_cell.length_b   1.000
_cell.length_c   1.000
_cell.angle_alpha   90.00
_cell.angle_beta   90.00
_cell.angle_gamma   90.00
#
_symmetry.space_group_name_H-M   'P 1'
#
loop_
_entity.id
_entity.type
_entity.pdbx_description
1 polymer ?
#
loop_
_entity_poly.entity_id
_entity_poly.type
_entity_poly.pdbx_seq_one_letter_code
_entity_poly.pdbx_strand_id
1 'polypeptide(L)'
;AAGRDLLSLALMDARNHTLQLLTQHESAAQQGGLGDDMAELPRQTPVPSAPPLWLAGYAGWFAEHWIGRNTQRALGQACPLNPTRLASIQPQADAWWNPLLQNGATGSDLVDLAEPPDTVDTRSFLLETLESTLELLEKTPEDDASLYFYRLALFHEDLCGVALVVQAQT
;
A
#
# COMPACT_ATOMS: atom_id res chain seq x y z
N ALA A 1 -21.77 -2.47 16.99
CA ALA A 1 -21.44 -3.81 16.52
C ALA A 1 -21.24 -3.85 15.00
N ALA A 2 -22.00 -3.04 14.25
CA ALA A 2 -21.92 -3.04 12.80
C ALA A 2 -20.63 -2.42 12.24
N GLY A 3 -20.01 -1.50 12.99
CA GLY A 3 -18.85 -0.77 12.48
C GLY A 3 -17.63 -1.63 12.22
N ARG A 4 -17.27 -2.48 13.17
CA ARG A 4 -16.09 -3.33 13.04
C ARG A 4 -16.26 -4.38 11.96
N ASP A 5 -17.41 -5.03 11.92
CA ASP A 5 -17.66 -6.09 10.94
C ASP A 5 -17.73 -5.54 9.51
N LEU A 6 -18.41 -4.41 9.34
CA LEU A 6 -18.46 -3.74 8.04
C LEU A 6 -17.09 -3.26 7.61
N LEU A 7 -16.31 -2.75 8.54
CA LEU A 7 -14.97 -2.26 8.26
C LEU A 7 -14.06 -3.42 7.84
N SER A 8 -14.19 -4.57 8.51
CA SER A 8 -13.43 -5.78 8.15
C SER A 8 -13.73 -6.20 6.71
N LEU A 9 -15.02 -6.24 6.34
CA LEU A 9 -15.42 -6.59 4.98
C LEU A 9 -14.92 -5.56 3.97
N ALA A 10 -15.01 -4.27 4.30
CA ALA A 10 -14.56 -3.21 3.42
C ALA A 10 -13.05 -3.28 3.18
N LEU A 11 -12.27 -3.58 4.22
CA LEU A 11 -10.82 -3.74 4.08
C LEU A 11 -10.47 -4.94 3.20
N MET A 12 -11.19 -6.04 3.35
CA MET A 12 -11.00 -7.21 2.49
C MET A 12 -11.34 -6.88 1.04
N ASP A 13 -12.46 -6.19 0.81
CA ASP A 13 -12.87 -5.83 -0.55
C ASP A 13 -11.88 -4.87 -1.20
N ALA A 14 -11.40 -3.88 -0.46
CA ALA A 14 -10.42 -2.93 -0.96
C ALA A 14 -9.12 -3.64 -1.34
N ARG A 15 -8.64 -4.55 -0.49
CA ARG A 15 -7.41 -5.29 -0.78
C ARG A 15 -7.57 -6.24 -1.95
N ASN A 16 -8.73 -6.91 -2.05
CA ASN A 16 -9.02 -7.76 -3.20
C ASN A 16 -9.03 -6.95 -4.50
N HIS A 17 -9.58 -5.73 -4.46
CA HIS A 17 -9.57 -4.84 -5.61
C HIS A 17 -8.15 -4.46 -5.99
N THR A 18 -7.31 -4.11 -5.02
CA THR A 18 -5.90 -3.80 -5.25
C THR A 18 -5.19 -4.98 -5.90
N LEU A 19 -5.42 -6.19 -5.39
CA LEU A 19 -4.81 -7.40 -5.95
C LEU A 19 -5.28 -7.68 -7.37
N GLN A 20 -6.55 -7.44 -7.67
CA GLN A 20 -7.07 -7.58 -9.03
C GLN A 20 -6.43 -6.59 -9.98
N LEU A 21 -6.29 -5.33 -9.57
CA LEU A 21 -5.66 -4.31 -10.38
C LEU A 21 -4.20 -4.65 -10.64
N LEU A 22 -3.52 -5.21 -9.64
CA LEU A 22 -2.15 -5.67 -9.79
C LEU A 22 -2.05 -6.80 -10.83
N THR A 23 -2.97 -7.77 -10.76
CA THR A 23 -3.03 -8.87 -11.73
C THR A 23 -3.29 -8.35 -13.13
N GLN A 24 -4.22 -7.40 -13.30
CA GLN A 24 -4.50 -6.80 -14.59
C GLN A 24 -3.29 -6.07 -15.15
N HIS A 25 -2.56 -5.39 -14.28
CA HIS A 25 -1.34 -4.70 -14.68
C HIS A 25 -0.27 -5.67 -15.13
N GLU A 26 -0.10 -6.80 -14.44
CA GLU A 26 0.83 -7.84 -14.84
C GLU A 26 0.50 -8.39 -16.23
N SER A 27 -0.78 -8.66 -16.46
CA SER A 27 -1.25 -9.17 -17.75
C SER A 27 -0.99 -8.16 -18.87
N ALA A 28 -1.27 -6.89 -18.60
CA ALA A 28 -1.03 -5.83 -19.59
C ALA A 28 0.47 -5.69 -19.89
N ALA A 29 1.31 -5.82 -18.87
CA ALA A 29 2.75 -5.74 -19.08
C ALA A 29 3.26 -6.91 -19.91
N GLN A 30 2.72 -8.11 -19.69
CA GLN A 30 3.09 -9.28 -20.48
C GLN A 30 2.64 -9.15 -21.94
N GLN A 31 1.44 -8.61 -22.16
CA GLN A 31 0.94 -8.33 -23.49
C GLN A 31 1.68 -7.19 -24.14
N GLY A 32 2.08 -6.20 -23.34
CA GLY A 32 2.85 -5.06 -23.81
C GLY A 32 4.24 -5.44 -24.32
N GLY A 33 4.76 -6.58 -23.90
CA GLY A 33 6.04 -7.10 -24.41
C GLY A 33 6.02 -7.39 -25.88
N LEU A 34 4.83 -7.60 -26.45
CA LEU A 34 4.68 -7.78 -27.89
C LEU A 34 4.53 -6.45 -28.63
N GLY A 35 4.32 -5.37 -27.90
CA GLY A 35 4.17 -4.03 -28.47
C GLY A 35 5.33 -3.10 -28.13
N ASP A 36 6.50 -3.63 -27.83
CA ASP A 36 7.65 -2.83 -27.44
C ASP A 36 8.04 -1.82 -28.51
N ASP A 37 7.77 -2.11 -29.77
CA ASP A 37 8.05 -1.19 -30.87
C ASP A 37 7.21 0.09 -30.76
N MET A 38 6.08 0.01 -30.07
CA MET A 38 5.23 1.18 -29.84
C MET A 38 5.65 1.98 -28.63
N ALA A 39 6.47 1.40 -27.76
CA ALA A 39 6.93 2.05 -26.54
C ALA A 39 7.99 3.12 -26.79
N GLU A 40 8.52 3.17 -27.99
CA GLU A 40 9.54 4.16 -28.36
C GLU A 40 8.95 5.52 -28.70
N LEU A 41 7.63 5.63 -28.79
CA LEU A 41 7.01 6.93 -28.93
C LEU A 41 7.27 7.75 -27.67
N PRO A 42 7.81 8.96 -27.81
CA PRO A 42 8.10 9.75 -26.62
C PRO A 42 6.81 10.00 -25.86
N ARG A 43 6.74 9.37 -24.73
CA ARG A 43 5.62 9.62 -23.83
C ARG A 43 5.83 11.00 -23.24
N GLN A 44 5.14 11.95 -23.80
CA GLN A 44 5.06 13.28 -23.21
C GLN A 44 4.14 13.22 -22.01
N THR A 45 4.51 12.50 -20.98
CA THR A 45 3.79 12.59 -19.72
C THR A 45 4.68 13.30 -18.73
N PRO A 46 4.41 14.55 -18.50
CA PRO A 46 5.20 15.33 -17.56
C PRO A 46 4.86 15.04 -16.10
N VAL A 47 3.88 14.19 -15.82
CA VAL A 47 3.50 13.89 -14.44
C VAL A 47 4.17 12.60 -14.01
N PRO A 48 5.12 12.67 -13.04
CA PRO A 48 5.66 11.45 -12.48
C PRO A 48 4.55 10.75 -11.69
N SER A 49 3.84 9.87 -12.36
CA SER A 49 2.91 9.01 -11.66
C SER A 49 3.70 7.85 -11.07
N ALA A 50 3.45 7.53 -9.80
CA ALA A 50 4.09 6.41 -9.15
C ALA A 50 3.78 5.12 -9.93
N PRO A 51 4.75 4.20 -10.07
CA PRO A 51 4.49 2.95 -10.78
C PRO A 51 3.35 2.17 -10.12
N PRO A 52 2.52 1.48 -10.92
CA PRO A 52 1.39 0.72 -10.36
C PRO A 52 1.81 -0.31 -9.31
N LEU A 53 2.92 -1.00 -9.52
CA LEU A 53 3.43 -1.96 -8.54
C LEU A 53 3.76 -1.28 -7.21
N TRP A 54 4.35 -0.09 -7.28
CA TRP A 54 4.66 0.70 -6.08
C TRP A 54 3.39 1.13 -5.36
N LEU A 55 2.38 1.60 -6.10
CA LEU A 55 1.11 2.04 -5.49
C LEU A 55 0.43 0.90 -4.76
N ALA A 56 0.42 -0.29 -5.35
CA ALA A 56 -0.17 -1.45 -4.72
C ALA A 56 0.55 -1.78 -3.41
N GLY A 57 1.87 -1.86 -3.45
CA GLY A 57 2.67 -2.14 -2.26
C GLY A 57 2.54 -1.06 -1.19
N TYR A 58 2.43 0.19 -1.62
CA TYR A 58 2.27 1.32 -0.73
C TYR A 58 0.99 1.22 0.10
N ALA A 59 -0.10 0.73 -0.48
CA ALA A 59 -1.34 0.51 0.26
C ALA A 59 -1.12 -0.45 1.43
N GLY A 60 -0.40 -1.54 1.21
CA GLY A 60 -0.05 -2.48 2.27
C GLY A 60 0.91 -1.88 3.29
N TRP A 61 1.92 -1.15 2.82
CA TRP A 61 2.88 -0.48 3.70
C TRP A 61 2.18 0.49 4.65
N PHE A 62 1.23 1.27 4.13
CA PHE A 62 0.51 2.25 4.94
C PHE A 62 -0.28 1.56 6.05
N ALA A 63 -0.99 0.49 5.72
CA ALA A 63 -1.77 -0.26 6.70
C ALA A 63 -0.86 -0.84 7.79
N GLU A 64 0.25 -1.44 7.41
CA GLU A 64 1.18 -1.99 8.40
C GLU A 64 1.80 -0.89 9.26
N HIS A 65 2.23 0.20 8.63
CA HIS A 65 2.91 1.30 9.31
C HIS A 65 2.05 1.93 10.40
N TRP A 66 0.75 2.11 10.12
CA TRP A 66 -0.16 2.79 11.04
C TRP A 66 -1.01 1.87 11.90
N ILE A 67 -1.08 0.59 11.58
CA ILE A 67 -1.86 -0.39 12.34
C ILE A 67 -0.94 -1.44 12.97
N GLY A 68 -0.39 -2.34 12.17
CA GLY A 68 0.35 -3.48 12.69
C GLY A 68 1.58 -3.11 13.49
N ARG A 69 2.34 -2.12 13.02
CA ARG A 69 3.57 -1.66 13.66
C ARG A 69 3.36 -0.58 14.70
N ASN A 70 2.23 0.11 14.64
CA ASN A 70 1.96 1.28 15.48
C ASN A 70 1.50 0.85 16.87
N THR A 71 2.39 0.96 17.86
CA THR A 71 2.07 0.57 19.23
C THR A 71 1.08 1.50 19.91
N GLN A 72 0.84 2.68 19.34
CA GLN A 72 -0.06 3.68 19.88
C GLN A 72 -1.34 3.84 19.05
N ARG A 73 -1.66 2.85 18.22
CA ARG A 73 -2.81 2.92 17.32
C ARG A 73 -4.13 3.13 18.05
N ALA A 74 -4.24 2.67 19.29
CA ALA A 74 -5.48 2.82 20.06
C ALA A 74 -5.80 4.27 20.39
N LEU A 75 -4.84 5.18 20.29
CA LEU A 75 -5.06 6.60 20.53
C LEU A 75 -5.80 7.29 19.38
N GLY A 76 -5.89 6.66 18.21
CA GLY A 76 -6.59 7.23 17.07
C GLY A 76 -6.02 8.59 16.69
N GLN A 77 -6.88 9.60 16.59
CA GLN A 77 -6.45 10.95 16.21
C GLN A 77 -5.45 11.56 17.21
N ALA A 78 -5.44 11.09 18.45
CA ALA A 78 -4.50 11.59 19.45
C ALA A 78 -3.12 10.95 19.33
N CYS A 79 -2.94 10.00 18.44
CA CYS A 79 -1.64 9.36 18.20
C CYS A 79 -0.64 10.38 17.66
N PRO A 80 0.59 10.42 18.22
CA PRO A 80 1.61 11.32 17.68
C PRO A 80 1.99 10.92 16.26
N LEU A 81 2.56 11.85 15.51
CA LEU A 81 2.97 11.60 14.12
C LEU A 81 4.10 10.59 14.03
N ASN A 82 4.92 10.48 15.08
CA ASN A 82 6.03 9.54 15.13
C ASN A 82 5.86 8.60 16.33
N PRO A 83 4.86 7.73 16.32
CA PRO A 83 4.70 6.77 17.41
C PRO A 83 5.80 5.71 17.39
N THR A 84 5.99 5.05 18.50
CA THR A 84 6.88 3.89 18.55
C THR A 84 6.31 2.78 17.67
N ARG A 85 7.15 2.19 16.83
CA ARG A 85 6.74 1.16 15.88
C ARG A 85 7.50 -0.12 16.05
N LEU A 86 6.81 -1.22 15.80
CA LEU A 86 7.43 -2.54 15.71
C LEU A 86 8.10 -2.68 14.34
N ALA A 87 8.94 -3.71 14.19
CA ALA A 87 9.56 -4.01 12.91
C ALA A 87 8.51 -4.47 11.90
N SER A 88 8.78 -4.19 10.62
CA SER A 88 7.93 -4.67 9.53
C SER A 88 8.10 -6.18 9.35
N ILE A 89 7.04 -6.84 8.87
CA ILE A 89 7.13 -8.25 8.46
C ILE A 89 8.05 -8.41 7.24
N GLN A 90 8.25 -7.33 6.48
CA GLN A 90 9.20 -7.29 5.38
C GLN A 90 10.30 -6.29 5.73
N PRO A 91 11.55 -6.75 5.98
CA PRO A 91 12.61 -5.85 6.45
C PRO A 91 12.92 -4.69 5.51
N GLN A 92 12.64 -4.84 4.21
CA GLN A 92 12.93 -3.81 3.22
C GLN A 92 11.74 -2.92 2.91
N ALA A 93 10.60 -3.11 3.59
CA ALA A 93 9.38 -2.39 3.28
C ALA A 93 9.54 -0.87 3.34
N ASP A 94 10.24 -0.36 4.35
CA ASP A 94 10.45 1.08 4.48
C ASP A 94 11.30 1.63 3.34
N ALA A 95 12.33 0.89 2.92
CA ALA A 95 13.15 1.30 1.79
C ALA A 95 12.34 1.32 0.49
N TRP A 96 11.43 0.38 0.33
CA TRP A 96 10.64 0.27 -0.89
C TRP A 96 9.52 1.30 -0.95
N TRP A 97 8.80 1.53 0.16
CA TRP A 97 7.52 2.24 0.11
C TRP A 97 7.41 3.45 1.02
N ASN A 98 8.33 3.69 1.93
CA ASN A 98 8.22 4.84 2.84
C ASN A 98 8.50 6.14 2.07
N PRO A 99 7.48 7.01 1.89
CA PRO A 99 7.69 8.24 1.10
C PRO A 99 8.73 9.18 1.68
N LEU A 100 8.89 9.17 3.00
CA LEU A 100 9.87 10.05 3.66
C LEU A 100 11.30 9.66 3.29
N LEU A 101 11.56 8.36 3.12
CA LEU A 101 12.88 7.90 2.72
C LEU A 101 13.13 8.15 1.24
N GLN A 102 12.09 8.06 0.41
CA GLN A 102 12.23 8.24 -1.02
C GLN A 102 12.38 9.71 -1.43
N ASN A 103 11.82 10.62 -0.63
CA ASN A 103 11.89 12.05 -0.91
C ASN A 103 13.11 12.71 -0.28
N GLY A 104 13.90 11.99 0.50
CA GLY A 104 15.11 12.53 1.07
C GLY A 104 16.19 12.73 0.02
N ALA A 105 17.00 13.78 0.16
CA ALA A 105 18.10 14.03 -0.76
C ALA A 105 19.11 12.90 -0.78
N THR A 106 19.14 12.10 0.26
CA THR A 106 19.99 10.92 0.39
C THR A 106 19.26 9.65 0.01
N GLY A 107 18.00 9.77 -0.41
CA GLY A 107 17.18 8.63 -0.75
C GLY A 107 17.70 7.83 -1.92
N SER A 108 18.48 8.46 -2.80
CA SER A 108 19.08 7.75 -3.93
C SER A 108 20.05 6.67 -3.48
N ASP A 109 20.77 6.89 -2.40
CA ASP A 109 21.72 5.90 -1.90
C ASP A 109 21.01 4.69 -1.28
N LEU A 110 19.87 4.92 -0.63
CA LEU A 110 19.08 3.83 -0.05
C LEU A 110 18.34 3.05 -1.12
N VAL A 111 17.87 3.74 -2.15
CA VAL A 111 17.19 3.10 -3.28
C VAL A 111 18.16 2.23 -4.08
N ASP A 112 19.41 2.66 -4.18
CA ASP A 112 20.43 1.91 -4.91
C ASP A 112 20.86 0.63 -4.19
N LEU A 113 20.64 0.56 -2.87
CA LEU A 113 21.01 -0.61 -2.08
C LEU A 113 19.94 -1.68 -1.99
N ALA A 114 18.69 -1.31 -2.25
CA ALA A 114 17.57 -2.25 -2.17
C ALA A 114 17.08 -2.59 -3.56
N GLU A 115 17.11 -3.87 -3.91
CA GLU A 115 16.45 -4.31 -5.12
C GLU A 115 14.95 -4.00 -4.99
N PRO A 116 14.33 -3.43 -6.03
CA PRO A 116 12.90 -3.17 -5.97
C PRO A 116 12.11 -4.46 -5.82
N PRO A 117 10.97 -4.42 -5.12
CA PRO A 117 10.16 -5.63 -4.96
C PRO A 117 9.59 -6.06 -6.31
N ASP A 118 9.53 -7.36 -6.52
CA ASP A 118 8.82 -7.89 -7.67
C ASP A 118 7.33 -8.07 -7.34
N THR A 119 6.58 -8.58 -8.31
CA THR A 119 5.15 -8.77 -8.14
C THR A 119 4.85 -9.81 -7.05
N VAL A 120 5.65 -10.86 -6.98
CA VAL A 120 5.46 -11.92 -5.97
C VAL A 120 5.68 -11.37 -4.57
N ASP A 121 6.75 -10.62 -4.36
CA ASP A 121 7.03 -10.01 -3.06
C ASP A 121 5.94 -9.05 -2.65
N THR A 122 5.49 -8.21 -3.59
CA THR A 122 4.44 -7.24 -3.34
C THR A 122 3.12 -7.92 -2.98
N ARG A 123 2.74 -8.96 -3.73
CA ARG A 123 1.52 -9.71 -3.48
C ARG A 123 1.55 -10.39 -2.11
N SER A 124 2.67 -11.02 -1.76
CA SER A 124 2.84 -11.66 -0.46
C SER A 124 2.70 -10.65 0.67
N PHE A 125 3.34 -9.49 0.51
CA PHE A 125 3.25 -8.41 1.50
C PHE A 125 1.81 -7.92 1.68
N LEU A 126 1.08 -7.76 0.57
CA LEU A 126 -0.32 -7.33 0.60
C LEU A 126 -1.20 -8.34 1.34
N LEU A 127 -0.99 -9.62 1.10
CA LEU A 127 -1.78 -10.67 1.75
C LEU A 127 -1.45 -10.78 3.23
N GLU A 128 -0.18 -10.75 3.58
CA GLU A 128 0.26 -10.86 4.98
C GLU A 128 -0.16 -9.65 5.80
N THR A 129 -0.07 -8.44 5.25
CA THR A 129 -0.49 -7.24 5.97
C THR A 129 -2.00 -7.19 6.14
N LEU A 130 -2.77 -7.68 5.17
CA LEU A 130 -4.22 -7.77 5.33
C LEU A 130 -4.59 -8.74 6.45
N GLU A 131 -3.99 -9.91 6.46
CA GLU A 131 -4.26 -10.91 7.49
C GLU A 131 -3.97 -10.36 8.87
N SER A 132 -2.80 -9.73 9.04
CA SER A 132 -2.41 -9.11 10.30
C SER A 132 -3.38 -8.00 10.71
N THR A 133 -3.78 -7.16 9.77
CA THR A 133 -4.70 -6.06 10.03
C THR A 133 -6.06 -6.59 10.49
N LEU A 134 -6.59 -7.62 9.83
CA LEU A 134 -7.89 -8.18 10.18
C LEU A 134 -7.86 -8.87 11.54
N GLU A 135 -6.77 -9.55 11.87
CA GLU A 135 -6.62 -10.17 13.19
C GLU A 135 -6.65 -9.12 14.29
N LEU A 136 -5.95 -8.02 14.11
CA LEU A 136 -5.93 -6.93 15.07
C LEU A 136 -7.30 -6.25 15.18
N LEU A 137 -7.97 -6.07 14.05
CA LEU A 137 -9.29 -5.45 14.03
C LEU A 137 -10.30 -6.28 14.81
N GLU A 138 -10.23 -7.60 14.69
CA GLU A 138 -11.13 -8.50 15.40
C GLU A 138 -11.09 -8.30 16.91
N LYS A 139 -9.92 -7.92 17.43
CA LYS A 139 -9.70 -7.69 18.86
C LYS A 139 -9.86 -6.23 19.26
N THR A 140 -10.22 -5.37 18.34
CA THR A 140 -10.27 -3.92 18.56
C THR A 140 -11.67 -3.50 19.05
N PRO A 141 -11.75 -2.63 20.07
CA PRO A 141 -13.05 -2.07 20.49
C PRO A 141 -13.70 -1.26 19.37
N GLU A 142 -15.02 -1.13 19.42
CA GLU A 142 -15.79 -0.46 18.36
C GLU A 142 -15.99 1.03 18.63
N ASP A 143 -15.03 1.71 19.22
CA ASP A 143 -15.09 3.16 19.39
C ASP A 143 -14.30 3.86 18.28
N ASP A 144 -14.55 5.16 18.12
CA ASP A 144 -13.95 5.92 17.02
C ASP A 144 -12.42 5.99 17.12
N ALA A 145 -11.88 6.16 18.30
CA ALA A 145 -10.44 6.23 18.49
C ALA A 145 -9.77 4.90 18.11
N SER A 146 -10.35 3.80 18.57
CA SER A 146 -9.78 2.47 18.30
C SER A 146 -9.85 2.10 16.83
N LEU A 147 -10.89 2.54 16.12
CA LEU A 147 -11.09 2.21 14.71
C LEU A 147 -10.47 3.24 13.75
N TYR A 148 -9.92 4.32 14.26
CA TYR A 148 -9.46 5.45 13.45
C TYR A 148 -8.48 5.03 12.35
N PHE A 149 -7.41 4.31 12.70
CA PHE A 149 -6.39 3.95 11.71
C PHE A 149 -6.88 2.90 10.72
N TYR A 150 -7.83 2.05 11.12
CA TYR A 150 -8.43 1.10 10.17
C TYR A 150 -9.25 1.84 9.12
N ARG A 151 -10.00 2.86 9.52
CA ARG A 151 -10.74 3.71 8.58
C ARG A 151 -9.80 4.52 7.68
N LEU A 152 -8.73 5.03 8.26
CA LEU A 152 -7.73 5.79 7.52
C LEU A 152 -7.03 4.91 6.47
N ALA A 153 -6.68 3.68 6.85
CA ALA A 153 -6.05 2.74 5.93
C ALA A 153 -6.98 2.37 4.77
N LEU A 154 -8.27 2.19 5.06
CA LEU A 154 -9.27 1.93 4.03
C LEU A 154 -9.35 3.09 3.04
N PHE A 155 -9.45 4.29 3.55
CA PHE A 155 -9.49 5.49 2.71
C PHE A 155 -8.24 5.61 1.85
N HIS A 156 -7.08 5.36 2.44
CA HIS A 156 -5.80 5.41 1.73
C HIS A 156 -5.74 4.36 0.61
N GLU A 157 -6.19 3.15 0.89
CA GLU A 157 -6.19 2.09 -0.13
C GLU A 157 -7.16 2.41 -1.26
N ASP A 158 -8.30 2.99 -0.96
CA ASP A 158 -9.24 3.43 -1.99
C ASP A 158 -8.61 4.50 -2.88
N LEU A 159 -7.84 5.43 -2.30
CA LEU A 159 -7.12 6.44 -3.07
C LEU A 159 -6.06 5.80 -3.97
N CYS A 160 -5.33 4.82 -3.47
CA CYS A 160 -4.36 4.07 -4.28
C CYS A 160 -5.06 3.33 -5.41
N GLY A 161 -6.24 2.78 -5.14
CA GLY A 161 -7.05 2.10 -6.16
C GLY A 161 -7.48 3.03 -7.28
N VAL A 162 -7.90 4.24 -6.93
CA VAL A 162 -8.26 5.25 -7.93
C VAL A 162 -7.05 5.58 -8.81
N ALA A 163 -5.89 5.79 -8.20
CA ALA A 163 -4.67 6.09 -8.95
C ALA A 163 -4.30 4.95 -9.90
N LEU A 164 -4.46 3.70 -9.45
CA LEU A 164 -4.19 2.53 -10.29
C LEU A 164 -5.13 2.45 -11.48
N VAL A 165 -6.41 2.72 -11.27
CA VAL A 165 -7.41 2.70 -12.35
C VAL A 165 -7.13 3.81 -13.36
N VAL A 166 -6.81 5.01 -12.89
CA VAL A 166 -6.51 6.14 -13.76
C VAL A 166 -5.29 5.83 -14.64
N GLN A 167 -4.25 5.22 -14.06
CA GLN A 167 -3.07 4.83 -14.84
C GLN A 167 -3.38 3.77 -15.88
N ALA A 168 -4.27 2.85 -15.57
CA ALA A 168 -4.65 1.78 -16.50
C ALA A 168 -5.40 2.32 -17.72
N GLN A 169 -6.05 3.48 -17.58
CA GLN A 169 -6.82 4.10 -18.67
C GLN A 169 -5.96 5.00 -19.57
N THR A 170 -4.74 5.26 -19.15
CA THR A 170 -3.81 6.05 -19.96
C THR A 170 -2.75 5.16 -20.59
#